data_04cdcd71479eb6f5a16771c6712bb731
#
_entry.id   04cdcd71479eb6f5a16771c6712bb731
#
_cell.length_a   1.000
_cell.length_b   1.000
_cell.length_c   1.000
_cell.angle_alpha   90.00
_cell.angle_beta   90.00
_cell.angle_gamma   90.00
#
_symmetry.space_group_name_H-M   'P 1'
#
loop_
_entity.id
_entity.type
_entity.pdbx_description
1 polymer ?
#
loop_
_entity_poly.entity_id
_entity_poly.type
_entity_poly.pdbx_seq_one_letter_code
_entity_poly.pdbx_strand_id
1 'polypeptide(L)'
;ILSFTFLIFTGILAYNYYTTKRIILENVEENAQLLTAAAVGKIDSIFKANSKIPENMVFALENSELTEKEIRELLVSVVKNNPDVYGSCIGFEPFSFDRNKEYYAPYASRKDKEIAFENIGCETYQYFYWDWYQIPRELGRPAWTEPYFDEGGGNVIMTTYSVPFYRQESGIRKFRGIVTIDISINWLEEIFSSIKACKTGFGFLISKNGNFVTFP
;
A
#
# COMPACT_ATOMS: atom_id res chain seq x y z
N ILE A 1 -11.15 26.89 -63.87
CA ILE A 1 -10.52 25.58 -63.66
C ILE A 1 -9.57 25.65 -62.45
N LEU A 2 -8.62 26.56 -62.39
CA LEU A 2 -7.62 26.65 -61.29
C LEU A 2 -8.26 26.84 -59.91
N SER A 3 -9.30 27.70 -59.80
CA SER A 3 -10.02 27.97 -58.54
C SER A 3 -10.77 26.73 -58.02
N PHE A 4 -11.33 25.92 -58.90
CA PHE A 4 -12.06 24.72 -58.58
C PHE A 4 -11.12 23.60 -58.09
N THR A 5 -9.99 23.41 -58.74
CA THR A 5 -8.96 22.46 -58.30
C THR A 5 -8.35 22.84 -56.97
N PHE A 6 -8.15 24.13 -56.67
CA PHE A 6 -7.68 24.63 -55.40
C PHE A 6 -8.68 24.33 -54.26
N LEU A 7 -9.99 24.55 -54.51
CA LEU A 7 -11.04 24.23 -53.54
C LEU A 7 -11.09 22.73 -53.22
N ILE A 8 -11.01 21.87 -54.25
CA ILE A 8 -10.99 20.41 -54.02
C ILE A 8 -9.75 20.00 -53.19
N PHE A 9 -8.57 20.53 -53.54
CA PHE A 9 -7.34 20.21 -52.85
C PHE A 9 -7.36 20.67 -51.40
N THR A 10 -7.86 21.87 -51.14
CA THR A 10 -8.07 22.39 -49.76
C THR A 10 -9.06 21.53 -48.96
N GLY A 11 -10.15 21.09 -49.58
CA GLY A 11 -11.11 20.20 -48.97
C GLY A 11 -10.51 18.83 -48.57
N ILE A 12 -9.70 18.25 -49.48
CA ILE A 12 -9.00 16.99 -49.20
C ILE A 12 -7.99 17.16 -48.05
N LEU A 13 -7.21 18.24 -48.04
CA LEU A 13 -6.25 18.53 -47.00
C LEU A 13 -6.95 18.72 -45.63
N ALA A 14 -8.04 19.48 -45.60
CA ALA A 14 -8.84 19.68 -44.41
C ALA A 14 -9.42 18.34 -43.90
N TYR A 15 -10.01 17.55 -44.78
CA TYR A 15 -10.52 16.21 -44.42
C TYR A 15 -9.43 15.32 -43.86
N ASN A 16 -8.29 15.21 -44.52
CA ASN A 16 -7.15 14.43 -44.05
C ASN A 16 -6.62 14.92 -42.69
N TYR A 17 -6.52 16.23 -42.48
CA TYR A 17 -6.10 16.82 -41.22
C TYR A 17 -7.04 16.44 -40.09
N TYR A 18 -8.35 16.64 -40.25
CA TYR A 18 -9.33 16.32 -39.21
C TYR A 18 -9.41 14.82 -38.92
N THR A 19 -9.37 13.99 -39.97
CA THR A 19 -9.38 12.54 -39.82
C THR A 19 -8.14 12.03 -39.11
N THR A 20 -6.96 12.48 -39.52
CA THR A 20 -5.67 12.09 -38.90
C THR A 20 -5.59 12.57 -37.46
N LYS A 21 -6.02 13.83 -37.21
CA LYS A 21 -6.06 14.35 -35.81
C LYS A 21 -6.95 13.48 -34.89
N ARG A 22 -8.14 13.10 -35.41
CA ARG A 22 -9.05 12.24 -34.62
C ARG A 22 -8.42 10.88 -34.32
N ILE A 23 -7.87 10.22 -35.35
CA ILE A 23 -7.21 8.91 -35.15
C ILE A 23 -6.05 8.99 -34.16
N ILE A 24 -5.24 10.06 -34.22
CA ILE A 24 -4.13 10.26 -33.31
C ILE A 24 -4.65 10.43 -31.88
N LEU A 25 -5.71 11.24 -31.65
CA LEU A 25 -6.28 11.45 -30.35
C LEU A 25 -6.89 10.16 -29.78
N GLU A 26 -7.65 9.41 -30.59
CA GLU A 26 -8.21 8.12 -30.21
C GLU A 26 -7.10 7.13 -29.80
N ASN A 27 -6.03 7.03 -30.59
CA ASN A 27 -4.88 6.17 -30.26
C ASN A 27 -4.15 6.60 -28.98
N VAL A 28 -3.99 7.89 -28.74
CA VAL A 28 -3.37 8.42 -27.51
C VAL A 28 -4.21 8.09 -26.30
N GLU A 29 -5.53 8.27 -26.39
CA GLU A 29 -6.47 7.94 -25.32
C GLU A 29 -6.47 6.44 -25.01
N GLU A 30 -6.55 5.58 -26.03
CA GLU A 30 -6.50 4.14 -25.89
C GLU A 30 -5.17 3.68 -25.22
N ASN A 31 -4.04 4.21 -25.70
CA ASN A 31 -2.74 3.90 -25.08
C ASN A 31 -2.66 4.35 -23.62
N ALA A 32 -3.18 5.53 -23.29
CA ALA A 32 -3.20 6.02 -21.91
C ALA A 32 -4.07 5.13 -21.02
N GLN A 33 -5.23 4.67 -21.50
CA GLN A 33 -6.10 3.74 -20.80
C GLN A 33 -5.41 2.39 -20.57
N LEU A 34 -4.74 1.83 -21.57
CA LEU A 34 -4.01 0.56 -21.46
C LEU A 34 -2.87 0.66 -20.46
N LEU A 35 -2.08 1.74 -20.48
CA LEU A 35 -1.00 1.97 -19.53
C LEU A 35 -1.52 2.11 -18.11
N THR A 36 -2.62 2.85 -17.93
CA THR A 36 -3.28 3.01 -16.63
C THR A 36 -3.81 1.68 -16.10
N ALA A 37 -4.51 0.91 -16.93
CA ALA A 37 -5.02 -0.40 -16.55
C ALA A 37 -3.90 -1.38 -16.16
N ALA A 38 -2.78 -1.36 -16.89
CA ALA A 38 -1.61 -2.19 -16.56
C ALA A 38 -0.98 -1.78 -15.22
N ALA A 39 -0.85 -0.48 -14.94
CA ALA A 39 -0.34 0.03 -13.68
C ALA A 39 -1.24 -0.34 -12.50
N VAL A 40 -2.55 -0.11 -12.63
CA VAL A 40 -3.55 -0.49 -11.62
C VAL A 40 -3.52 -1.99 -11.37
N GLY A 41 -3.50 -2.81 -12.41
CA GLY A 41 -3.43 -4.27 -12.30
C GLY A 41 -2.18 -4.75 -11.55
N LYS A 42 -1.02 -4.13 -11.82
CA LYS A 42 0.22 -4.44 -11.12
C LYS A 42 0.14 -4.10 -9.63
N ILE A 43 -0.34 -2.89 -9.30
CA ILE A 43 -0.50 -2.44 -7.91
C ILE A 43 -1.49 -3.36 -7.17
N ASP A 44 -2.67 -3.58 -7.73
CA ASP A 44 -3.70 -4.43 -7.14
C ASP A 44 -3.20 -5.86 -6.87
N SER A 45 -2.43 -6.42 -7.81
CA SER A 45 -1.80 -7.73 -7.64
C SER A 45 -0.84 -7.77 -6.45
N ILE A 46 0.01 -6.75 -6.30
CA ILE A 46 0.99 -6.67 -5.20
C ILE A 46 0.30 -6.44 -3.86
N PHE A 47 -0.69 -5.55 -3.81
CA PHE A 47 -1.48 -5.31 -2.60
C PHE A 47 -2.23 -6.57 -2.17
N LYS A 48 -2.86 -7.29 -3.11
CA LYS A 48 -3.55 -8.56 -2.84
C LYS A 48 -2.60 -9.67 -2.38
N ALA A 49 -1.44 -9.79 -3.00
CA ALA A 49 -0.44 -10.78 -2.60
C ALA A 49 0.06 -10.52 -1.19
N ASN A 50 0.42 -9.27 -0.90
CA ASN A 50 0.96 -8.88 0.39
C ASN A 50 -0.10 -8.92 1.51
N SER A 51 -1.38 -8.65 1.24
CA SER A 51 -2.44 -8.75 2.25
C SER A 51 -2.60 -10.17 2.83
N LYS A 52 -2.21 -11.20 2.08
CA LYS A 52 -2.23 -12.59 2.58
C LYS A 52 -1.22 -12.86 3.68
N ILE A 53 -0.17 -12.07 3.78
CA ILE A 53 0.88 -12.27 4.78
C ILE A 53 0.32 -12.09 6.21
N PRO A 54 -0.23 -10.93 6.61
CA PRO A 54 -0.77 -10.76 7.94
C PRO A 54 -2.02 -11.60 8.19
N GLU A 55 -2.85 -11.90 7.16
CA GLU A 55 -3.97 -12.84 7.29
C GLU A 55 -3.49 -14.24 7.73
N ASN A 56 -2.38 -14.72 7.16
CA ASN A 56 -1.78 -16.00 7.55
C ASN A 56 -1.12 -15.94 8.94
N MET A 57 -0.50 -14.80 9.31
CA MET A 57 0.08 -14.61 10.63
C MET A 57 -0.98 -14.66 11.73
N VAL A 58 -2.16 -14.09 11.48
CA VAL A 58 -3.30 -14.14 12.42
C VAL A 58 -3.65 -15.57 12.79
N PHE A 59 -3.66 -16.48 11.81
CA PHE A 59 -3.92 -17.89 12.10
C PHE A 59 -2.95 -18.48 13.15
N ALA A 60 -1.66 -18.17 13.03
CA ALA A 60 -0.67 -18.62 14.01
C ALA A 60 -0.88 -17.98 15.40
N LEU A 61 -1.15 -16.67 15.43
CA LEU A 61 -1.36 -15.90 16.67
C LEU A 61 -2.64 -16.29 17.41
N GLU A 62 -3.70 -16.65 16.69
CA GLU A 62 -4.96 -17.09 17.31
C GLU A 62 -4.87 -18.50 17.89
N ASN A 63 -4.04 -19.38 17.30
CA ASN A 63 -3.95 -20.80 17.67
C ASN A 63 -2.72 -21.17 18.52
N SER A 64 -1.73 -20.26 18.69
CA SER A 64 -0.51 -20.53 19.44
C SER A 64 -0.13 -19.35 20.33
N GLU A 65 0.50 -19.64 21.49
CA GLU A 65 1.14 -18.63 22.31
C GLU A 65 2.60 -18.49 21.85
N LEU A 66 2.89 -17.40 21.13
CA LEU A 66 4.24 -17.12 20.69
C LEU A 66 5.01 -16.39 21.78
N THR A 67 6.25 -16.81 21.99
CA THR A 67 7.22 -16.11 22.83
C THR A 67 7.74 -14.85 22.11
N GLU A 68 8.33 -13.91 22.85
CA GLU A 68 8.97 -12.71 22.26
C GLU A 68 10.00 -13.07 21.17
N LYS A 69 10.75 -14.17 21.37
CA LYS A 69 11.72 -14.66 20.40
C LYS A 69 11.05 -15.13 19.11
N GLU A 70 10.00 -15.91 19.21
CA GLU A 70 9.26 -16.42 18.04
C GLU A 70 8.55 -15.29 17.29
N ILE A 71 8.01 -14.30 18.00
CA ILE A 71 7.44 -13.08 17.39
C ILE A 71 8.52 -12.33 16.59
N ARG A 72 9.71 -12.15 17.19
CA ARG A 72 10.83 -11.51 16.49
C ARG A 72 11.22 -12.27 15.23
N GLU A 73 11.41 -13.58 15.34
CA GLU A 73 11.81 -14.44 14.21
C GLU A 73 10.76 -14.39 13.10
N LEU A 74 9.48 -14.42 13.44
CA LEU A 74 8.35 -14.31 12.51
C LEU A 74 8.39 -12.97 11.77
N LEU A 75 8.43 -11.83 12.48
CA LEU A 75 8.41 -10.49 11.87
C LEU A 75 9.63 -10.24 10.99
N VAL A 76 10.83 -10.60 11.47
CA VAL A 76 12.06 -10.48 10.69
C VAL A 76 12.01 -11.36 9.43
N SER A 77 11.49 -12.59 9.53
CA SER A 77 11.32 -13.48 8.39
C SER A 77 10.33 -12.93 7.36
N VAL A 78 9.22 -12.34 7.81
CA VAL A 78 8.24 -11.69 6.94
C VAL A 78 8.89 -10.59 6.11
N VAL A 79 9.58 -9.64 6.74
CA VAL A 79 10.22 -8.52 6.03
C VAL A 79 11.36 -9.01 5.14
N LYS A 80 12.13 -10.00 5.59
CA LYS A 80 13.26 -10.54 4.84
C LYS A 80 12.85 -11.22 3.53
N ASN A 81 11.78 -12.02 3.60
CA ASN A 81 11.37 -12.87 2.48
C ASN A 81 10.38 -12.20 1.52
N ASN A 82 9.90 -11.00 1.83
CA ASN A 82 8.94 -10.25 1.00
C ASN A 82 9.51 -8.87 0.65
N PRO A 83 10.18 -8.73 -0.52
CA PRO A 83 10.87 -7.49 -0.90
C PRO A 83 9.99 -6.24 -0.94
N ASP A 84 8.71 -6.40 -1.28
CA ASP A 84 7.74 -5.30 -1.36
C ASP A 84 7.27 -4.82 0.03
N VAL A 85 7.52 -5.61 1.08
CA VAL A 85 7.17 -5.26 2.47
C VAL A 85 8.30 -4.44 3.07
N TYR A 86 7.97 -3.21 3.45
CA TYR A 86 8.88 -2.32 4.18
C TYR A 86 8.99 -2.72 5.65
N GLY A 87 7.86 -2.99 6.30
CA GLY A 87 7.79 -3.33 7.70
C GLY A 87 6.63 -4.28 8.04
N SER A 88 6.70 -4.86 9.23
CA SER A 88 5.62 -5.67 9.81
C SER A 88 5.62 -5.52 11.32
N CYS A 89 4.44 -5.30 11.89
CA CYS A 89 4.21 -5.10 13.31
C CYS A 89 3.16 -6.09 13.86
N ILE A 90 3.27 -6.39 15.15
CA ILE A 90 2.18 -6.95 15.92
C ILE A 90 1.90 -5.99 17.08
N GLY A 91 0.89 -5.13 16.95
CA GLY A 91 0.45 -4.24 18.01
C GLY A 91 -0.54 -4.98 18.93
N PHE A 92 -0.11 -5.30 20.12
CA PHE A 92 -0.99 -5.96 21.09
C PHE A 92 -1.91 -4.96 21.78
N GLU A 93 -3.13 -5.38 22.11
CA GLU A 93 -4.00 -4.62 23.01
C GLU A 93 -3.28 -4.42 24.35
N PRO A 94 -3.36 -3.23 24.98
CA PRO A 94 -2.71 -2.97 26.26
C PRO A 94 -2.91 -4.09 27.28
N PHE A 95 -1.81 -4.52 27.91
CA PHE A 95 -1.77 -5.60 28.92
C PHE A 95 -2.18 -7.00 28.40
N SER A 96 -2.38 -7.17 27.08
CA SER A 96 -2.87 -8.43 26.54
C SER A 96 -1.76 -9.45 26.26
N PHE A 97 -0.56 -9.02 25.94
CA PHE A 97 0.61 -9.89 25.77
C PHE A 97 1.19 -10.29 27.14
N ASP A 98 1.45 -9.30 27.98
CA ASP A 98 1.94 -9.43 29.34
C ASP A 98 1.19 -8.43 30.23
N ARG A 99 0.68 -8.89 31.37
CA ARG A 99 -0.10 -8.06 32.31
C ARG A 99 0.65 -6.85 32.86
N ASN A 100 1.98 -6.87 32.78
CA ASN A 100 2.85 -5.78 33.22
C ASN A 100 3.30 -4.86 32.08
N LYS A 101 2.92 -5.17 30.81
CA LYS A 101 3.27 -4.40 29.63
C LYS A 101 2.05 -3.72 29.04
N GLU A 102 1.94 -2.42 29.24
CA GLU A 102 0.91 -1.61 28.59
C GLU A 102 1.19 -1.46 27.10
N TYR A 103 2.46 -1.22 26.76
CA TYR A 103 2.90 -0.99 25.38
C TYR A 103 3.74 -2.18 24.91
N TYR A 104 3.19 -2.93 23.94
CA TYR A 104 3.97 -3.99 23.28
C TYR A 104 3.58 -4.06 21.80
N ALA A 105 4.44 -3.46 20.96
CA ALA A 105 4.30 -3.42 19.53
C ALA A 105 5.63 -3.74 18.84
N PRO A 106 6.07 -5.03 18.88
CA PRO A 106 7.27 -5.48 18.17
C PRO A 106 7.14 -5.21 16.68
N TYR A 107 8.17 -4.60 16.11
CA TYR A 107 8.23 -4.13 14.75
C TYR A 107 9.53 -4.54 14.08
N ALA A 108 9.45 -5.13 12.90
CA ALA A 108 10.57 -5.35 12.02
C ALA A 108 10.44 -4.44 10.80
N SER A 109 11.49 -3.71 10.44
CA SER A 109 11.48 -2.79 9.31
C SER A 109 12.77 -2.85 8.51
N ARG A 110 12.68 -2.51 7.23
CA ARG A 110 13.81 -2.45 6.32
C ARG A 110 14.51 -1.10 6.46
N LYS A 111 15.74 -1.12 6.97
CA LYS A 111 16.61 0.06 7.06
C LYS A 111 17.81 -0.18 6.12
N ASP A 112 17.80 0.45 4.97
CA ASP A 112 18.78 0.25 3.89
C ASP A 112 18.89 -1.22 3.47
N LYS A 113 20.01 -1.87 3.80
CA LYS A 113 20.30 -3.27 3.47
C LYS A 113 20.04 -4.24 4.61
N GLU A 114 19.68 -3.75 5.78
CA GLU A 114 19.46 -4.54 7.00
C GLU A 114 18.00 -4.52 7.42
N ILE A 115 17.64 -5.45 8.29
CA ILE A 115 16.33 -5.48 8.92
C ILE A 115 16.53 -5.12 10.38
N ALA A 116 16.00 -3.96 10.76
CA ALA A 116 15.92 -3.54 12.15
C ALA A 116 14.76 -4.25 12.84
N PHE A 117 14.92 -4.49 14.14
CA PHE A 117 13.83 -4.99 14.99
C PHE A 117 13.83 -4.22 16.30
N GLU A 118 12.69 -3.66 16.65
CA GLU A 118 12.49 -2.88 17.86
C GLU A 118 11.07 -3.03 18.40
N ASN A 119 10.85 -2.67 19.65
CA ASN A 119 9.50 -2.47 20.18
C ASN A 119 9.18 -0.98 20.05
N ILE A 120 8.29 -0.62 19.12
CA ILE A 120 7.88 0.78 18.90
C ILE A 120 6.85 1.25 19.92
N GLY A 121 6.17 0.34 20.63
CA GLY A 121 5.19 0.70 21.65
C GLY A 121 5.84 1.32 22.88
N CYS A 122 5.58 2.60 23.13
CA CYS A 122 6.06 3.35 24.29
C CYS A 122 5.16 4.56 24.57
N GLU A 123 5.42 5.29 25.66
CA GLU A 123 4.65 6.49 26.05
C GLU A 123 4.64 7.57 24.97
N THR A 124 5.69 7.69 24.17
CA THR A 124 5.81 8.68 23.07
C THR A 124 5.22 8.16 21.75
N TYR A 125 5.05 6.83 21.62
CA TYR A 125 4.40 6.20 20.48
C TYR A 125 3.29 5.26 20.97
N GLN A 126 2.17 5.88 21.30
CA GLN A 126 0.96 5.17 21.76
C GLN A 126 0.20 4.64 20.52
N TYR A 127 0.70 3.54 19.98
CA TYR A 127 0.27 2.96 18.70
C TYR A 127 -1.24 2.71 18.61
N PHE A 128 -1.91 2.47 19.70
CA PHE A 128 -3.36 2.21 19.73
C PHE A 128 -4.23 3.46 19.44
N TYR A 129 -3.63 4.65 19.26
CA TYR A 129 -4.30 5.85 18.78
C TYR A 129 -4.09 6.10 17.27
N TRP A 130 -3.25 5.32 16.61
CA TRP A 130 -2.99 5.46 15.20
C TRP A 130 -4.05 4.75 14.35
N ASP A 131 -4.34 5.27 13.15
CA ASP A 131 -5.35 4.75 12.22
C ASP A 131 -5.12 3.28 11.86
N TRP A 132 -3.85 2.86 11.72
CA TRP A 132 -3.50 1.48 11.42
C TRP A 132 -3.91 0.48 12.51
N TYR A 133 -4.09 0.95 13.74
CA TYR A 133 -4.57 0.15 14.85
C TYR A 133 -6.09 0.32 15.07
N GLN A 134 -6.56 1.57 15.10
CA GLN A 134 -7.96 1.86 15.44
C GLN A 134 -8.94 1.41 14.35
N ILE A 135 -8.65 1.69 13.08
CA ILE A 135 -9.58 1.37 11.99
C ILE A 135 -9.93 -0.11 11.94
N PRO A 136 -8.97 -1.07 11.87
CA PRO A 136 -9.32 -2.49 11.84
C PRO A 136 -9.92 -2.99 13.17
N ARG A 137 -9.54 -2.39 14.31
CA ARG A 137 -10.12 -2.70 15.61
C ARG A 137 -11.61 -2.39 15.64
N GLU A 138 -11.99 -1.18 15.27
CA GLU A 138 -13.39 -0.72 15.30
C GLU A 138 -14.24 -1.40 14.21
N LEU A 139 -13.67 -1.64 13.05
CA LEU A 139 -14.36 -2.33 11.97
C LEU A 139 -14.49 -3.86 12.21
N GLY A 140 -13.66 -4.44 13.07
CA GLY A 140 -13.59 -5.89 13.29
C GLY A 140 -13.15 -6.69 12.06
N ARG A 141 -12.51 -6.05 11.07
CA ARG A 141 -12.09 -6.63 9.80
C ARG A 141 -10.81 -5.98 9.28
N PRO A 142 -10.09 -6.66 8.38
CA PRO A 142 -8.90 -6.08 7.76
C PRO A 142 -9.18 -4.78 7.02
N ALA A 143 -8.18 -3.86 7.04
CA ALA A 143 -8.26 -2.59 6.35
C ALA A 143 -6.88 -2.09 5.92
N TRP A 144 -6.82 -1.35 4.81
CA TRP A 144 -5.71 -0.51 4.41
C TRP A 144 -5.90 0.90 4.95
N THR A 145 -4.81 1.53 5.41
CA THR A 145 -4.81 2.96 5.74
C THR A 145 -4.69 3.81 4.47
N GLU A 146 -5.08 5.08 4.56
CA GLU A 146 -4.54 6.09 3.65
C GLU A 146 -3.02 6.20 3.84
N PRO A 147 -2.27 6.69 2.85
CA PRO A 147 -0.85 6.98 3.03
C PRO A 147 -0.62 7.99 4.17
N TYR A 148 0.34 7.70 5.04
CA TYR A 148 0.71 8.54 6.17
C TYR A 148 2.22 8.46 6.44
N PHE A 149 2.77 9.47 7.11
CA PHE A 149 4.14 9.42 7.62
C PHE A 149 4.11 8.80 9.02
N ASP A 150 4.79 7.67 9.19
CA ASP A 150 4.82 6.91 10.46
C ASP A 150 5.93 7.44 11.38
N GLU A 151 5.68 8.61 11.98
CA GLU A 151 6.64 9.27 12.88
C GLU A 151 6.83 8.47 14.17
N GLY A 152 8.07 8.12 14.47
CA GLY A 152 8.43 7.33 15.66
C GLY A 152 8.31 5.82 15.49
N GLY A 153 7.72 5.35 14.37
CA GLY A 153 7.73 3.96 13.95
C GLY A 153 8.67 3.76 12.76
N GLY A 154 8.12 3.53 11.57
CA GLY A 154 8.92 3.33 10.35
C GLY A 154 9.68 4.57 9.86
N ASN A 155 9.24 5.78 10.20
CA ASN A 155 9.80 7.07 9.78
C ASN A 155 9.87 7.25 8.25
N VAL A 156 8.92 6.68 7.53
CA VAL A 156 8.74 6.85 6.08
C VAL A 156 7.26 7.06 5.78
N ILE A 157 6.96 7.57 4.58
CA ILE A 157 5.59 7.59 4.08
C ILE A 157 5.22 6.18 3.62
N MET A 158 4.16 5.64 4.19
CA MET A 158 3.71 4.27 3.93
C MET A 158 2.18 4.16 3.93
N THR A 159 1.70 3.03 3.44
CA THR A 159 0.35 2.54 3.67
C THR A 159 0.43 1.21 4.38
N THR A 160 -0.43 0.98 5.34
CA THR A 160 -0.42 -0.20 6.21
C THR A 160 -1.66 -1.05 6.00
N TYR A 161 -1.48 -2.34 5.76
CA TYR A 161 -2.56 -3.31 5.82
C TYR A 161 -2.59 -3.98 7.18
N SER A 162 -3.70 -3.86 7.85
CA SER A 162 -3.87 -4.25 9.24
C SER A 162 -4.99 -5.27 9.39
N VAL A 163 -4.71 -6.34 10.13
CA VAL A 163 -5.63 -7.46 10.37
C VAL A 163 -5.81 -7.66 11.86
N PRO A 164 -7.04 -7.55 12.40
CA PRO A 164 -7.30 -7.79 13.81
C PRO A 164 -7.24 -9.29 14.13
N PHE A 165 -6.65 -9.63 15.28
CA PHE A 165 -6.63 -11.00 15.78
C PHE A 165 -7.25 -11.12 17.16
N TYR A 166 -7.78 -12.30 17.45
CA TYR A 166 -8.57 -12.57 18.63
C TYR A 166 -8.14 -13.89 19.30
N ARG A 167 -8.52 -14.08 20.53
CA ARG A 167 -8.41 -15.39 21.22
C ARG A 167 -9.69 -15.75 21.92
N GLN A 168 -9.90 -17.04 22.08
CA GLN A 168 -10.98 -17.55 22.91
C GLN A 168 -10.51 -17.58 24.37
N GLU A 169 -11.17 -16.78 25.22
CA GLU A 169 -10.96 -16.77 26.68
C GLU A 169 -12.29 -17.10 27.34
N SER A 170 -12.36 -18.23 28.00
CA SER A 170 -13.60 -18.70 28.70
C SER A 170 -14.83 -18.74 27.82
N GLY A 171 -14.65 -19.12 26.52
CA GLY A 171 -15.71 -19.18 25.52
C GLY A 171 -16.08 -17.85 24.86
N ILE A 172 -15.41 -16.75 25.22
CA ILE A 172 -15.62 -15.42 24.63
C ILE A 172 -14.47 -15.10 23.68
N ARG A 173 -14.79 -14.66 22.47
CA ARG A 173 -13.81 -14.18 21.49
C ARG A 173 -13.35 -12.78 21.89
N LYS A 174 -12.12 -12.65 22.35
CA LYS A 174 -11.54 -11.41 22.88
C LYS A 174 -10.51 -10.86 21.91
N PHE A 175 -10.58 -9.58 21.62
CA PHE A 175 -9.59 -8.86 20.82
C PHE A 175 -8.23 -8.87 21.53
N ARG A 176 -7.17 -9.17 20.78
CA ARG A 176 -5.79 -9.29 21.31
C ARG A 176 -4.82 -8.31 20.69
N GLY A 177 -5.13 -7.79 19.50
CA GLY A 177 -4.29 -6.84 18.80
C GLY A 177 -4.47 -6.85 17.29
N ILE A 178 -3.53 -6.21 16.62
CA ILE A 178 -3.48 -6.01 15.18
C ILE A 178 -2.15 -6.54 14.64
N VAL A 179 -2.19 -7.25 13.53
CA VAL A 179 -1.01 -7.62 12.74
C VAL A 179 -0.95 -6.74 11.51
N THR A 180 0.23 -6.22 11.17
CA THR A 180 0.39 -5.34 10.01
C THR A 180 1.47 -5.79 9.05
N ILE A 181 1.33 -5.32 7.83
CA ILE A 181 2.44 -5.11 6.89
C ILE A 181 2.37 -3.68 6.37
N ASP A 182 3.54 -3.11 6.11
CA ASP A 182 3.70 -1.77 5.60
C ASP A 182 4.32 -1.80 4.21
N ILE A 183 3.77 -1.00 3.30
CA ILE A 183 4.31 -0.78 1.95
C ILE A 183 4.72 0.68 1.85
N SER A 184 6.01 0.92 1.56
CA SER A 184 6.54 2.27 1.39
C SER A 184 6.02 2.91 0.10
N ILE A 185 5.69 4.20 0.17
CA ILE A 185 5.22 4.96 -1.00
C ILE A 185 6.33 5.16 -2.05
N ASN A 186 7.60 5.20 -1.65
CA ASN A 186 8.74 5.32 -2.57
C ASN A 186 8.73 4.22 -3.64
N TRP A 187 8.31 3.02 -3.27
CA TRP A 187 8.15 1.91 -4.22
C TRP A 187 7.05 2.19 -5.28
N LEU A 188 5.96 2.85 -4.90
CA LEU A 188 4.92 3.28 -5.85
C LEU A 188 5.46 4.36 -6.80
N GLU A 189 6.27 5.29 -6.31
CA GLU A 189 6.90 6.31 -7.14
C GLU A 189 7.78 5.72 -8.24
N GLU A 190 8.55 4.65 -7.94
CA GLU A 190 9.35 3.95 -8.95
C GLU A 190 8.48 3.35 -10.07
N ILE A 191 7.33 2.78 -9.73
CA ILE A 191 6.38 2.25 -10.72
C ILE A 191 5.86 3.38 -11.60
N PHE A 192 5.38 4.48 -11.01
CA PHE A 192 4.74 5.57 -11.75
C PHE A 192 5.75 6.39 -12.57
N SER A 193 6.97 6.59 -12.09
CA SER A 193 8.03 7.28 -12.85
C SER A 193 8.42 6.53 -14.14
N SER A 194 8.21 5.22 -14.17
CA SER A 194 8.44 4.41 -15.36
C SER A 194 7.33 4.52 -16.43
N ILE A 195 6.15 5.04 -16.07
CA ILE A 195 5.00 5.17 -16.97
C ILE A 195 5.14 6.46 -17.76
N LYS A 196 5.54 6.33 -19.02
CA LYS A 196 5.59 7.45 -19.96
C LYS A 196 4.43 7.38 -20.94
N ALA A 197 3.44 8.24 -20.74
CA ALA A 197 2.38 8.45 -21.72
C ALA A 197 2.91 9.40 -22.81
N CYS A 198 3.21 8.86 -23.98
CA CYS A 198 3.85 9.61 -25.10
C CYS A 198 5.22 10.21 -24.71
N LYS A 199 5.60 11.36 -25.31
CA LYS A 199 6.90 12.01 -25.06
C LYS A 199 6.94 12.89 -23.81
N THR A 200 5.81 13.41 -23.39
CA THR A 200 5.71 14.44 -22.33
C THR A 200 4.67 14.12 -21.27
N GLY A 201 3.92 13.03 -21.43
CA GLY A 201 2.92 12.61 -20.46
C GLY A 201 3.55 11.85 -19.30
N PHE A 202 2.92 11.91 -18.14
CA PHE A 202 3.31 11.22 -16.92
C PHE A 202 2.09 10.61 -16.22
N GLY A 203 2.32 9.61 -15.37
CA GLY A 203 1.33 9.03 -14.51
C GLY A 203 1.41 9.61 -13.10
N PHE A 204 0.28 9.67 -12.40
CA PHE A 204 0.22 9.99 -10.99
C PHE A 204 -0.85 9.11 -10.31
N LEU A 205 -0.75 8.96 -8.99
CA LEU A 205 -1.69 8.21 -8.19
C LEU A 205 -2.37 9.13 -7.18
N ILE A 206 -3.69 9.02 -7.10
CA ILE A 206 -4.50 9.73 -6.11
C ILE A 206 -5.15 8.70 -5.18
N SER A 207 -5.15 8.97 -3.88
CA SER A 207 -5.84 8.17 -2.89
C SER A 207 -7.35 8.31 -2.99
N LYS A 208 -8.10 7.45 -2.29
CA LYS A 208 -9.56 7.52 -2.25
C LYS A 208 -10.08 8.87 -1.72
N ASN A 209 -9.31 9.53 -0.84
CA ASN A 209 -9.65 10.82 -0.26
C ASN A 209 -9.20 12.01 -1.13
N GLY A 210 -8.63 11.76 -2.31
CA GLY A 210 -8.21 12.79 -3.26
C GLY A 210 -6.81 13.36 -3.01
N ASN A 211 -6.02 12.74 -2.12
CA ASN A 211 -4.64 13.14 -1.87
C ASN A 211 -3.70 12.54 -2.92
N PHE A 212 -2.73 13.30 -3.39
CA PHE A 212 -1.68 12.76 -4.23
C PHE A 212 -0.82 11.77 -3.43
N VAL A 213 -0.75 10.54 -3.93
CA VAL A 213 0.12 9.48 -3.39
C VAL A 213 1.47 9.53 -4.08
N THR A 214 1.46 9.69 -5.41
CA THR A 214 2.67 9.95 -6.20
C THR A 214 2.40 11.08 -7.19
N PHE A 215 3.39 11.95 -7.39
CA PHE A 215 3.36 13.00 -8.40
C PHE A 215 4.79 13.21 -8.89
N PRO A 216 5.03 13.27 -10.24
CA PRO A 216 6.37 13.44 -10.81
C PRO A 216 6.96 14.80 -10.53
#